data_cf6974b6b61527178e9599889eff1b8e
#
_entry.id   cf6974b6b61527178e9599889eff1b8e
#
_cell.length_a   1.000
_cell.length_b   1.000
_cell.length_c   1.000
_cell.angle_alpha   90.00
_cell.angle_beta   90.00
_cell.angle_gamma   90.00
#
_symmetry.space_group_name_H-M   'P 1'
#
loop_
_entity.id
_entity.type
_entity.pdbx_description
1 polymer ?
#
loop_
_entity_poly.entity_id
_entity_poly.type
_entity_poly.pdbx_seq_one_letter_code
_entity_poly.pdbx_strand_id
1 'polypeptide(L)'
;MAILRYTASADNTITNAYEANLITRGSGSNMGYADSLEVFSIYGQESGSTGQSQELSRILIDFPVSRVSTDRTAGTIPASGSVSFFLKMSNAEHPFTLPQDFNLVVAPISQSWNEGTGLDMDDYQDLGTSNWIKTDSSTSWTSVGGDYLSQDNYNVRFEEGYEDLELDVSEVVENWIKGLSGGEYNNYGFGIRLTASQEAYFSSSTGADVGPVIQNTVGATQSYYTKKFFARSSEFFFKRPVLEARWDSRVQDDRENFYFSSSRAPAEFNLNSLYFYNYVRGGLRNLPSVGTGDLSVSFYSSSFGTPTGSAIALSAGGSTVSAGDTNATASYVSPGPYSCEVALTAASTALQEIHDVWHSGGVEFFTGSFYPELMPTYDSAPTFNRITSCKNLKNKYSVQDTARFRFFVRDRNWSPTIYTVATANNQTDVIESASYGIYRV
;
A
#
# COMPACT_ATOMS: atom_id res chain seq x y z
N MET A 1 3.38 6.04 -6.74
CA MET A 1 3.27 5.03 -5.65
C MET A 1 4.68 4.70 -5.19
N ALA A 2 4.99 4.85 -3.91
CA ALA A 2 6.24 4.43 -3.31
C ALA A 2 6.05 3.08 -2.60
N ILE A 3 7.13 2.34 -2.48
CA ILE A 3 7.16 1.00 -1.88
C ILE A 3 8.40 0.88 -1.00
N LEU A 4 8.22 0.39 0.22
CA LEU A 4 9.31 0.00 1.11
C LEU A 4 9.08 -1.43 1.59
N ARG A 5 10.14 -2.23 1.60
CA ARG A 5 10.07 -3.66 1.96
C ARG A 5 10.83 -3.95 3.24
N TYR A 6 10.20 -4.71 4.10
CA TYR A 6 10.78 -5.24 5.33
C TYR A 6 10.83 -6.77 5.22
N THR A 7 12.03 -7.32 5.09
CA THR A 7 12.22 -8.78 5.06
C THR A 7 11.86 -9.38 6.42
N ALA A 8 11.32 -10.58 6.43
CA ALA A 8 11.01 -11.30 7.65
C ALA A 8 12.22 -11.36 8.60
N SER A 9 11.97 -11.17 9.89
CA SER A 9 12.96 -11.23 10.97
C SER A 9 13.20 -12.65 11.46
N ALA A 10 12.16 -13.48 11.44
CA ALA A 10 12.18 -14.87 11.81
C ALA A 10 11.13 -15.66 11.01
N ASP A 11 11.40 -16.90 10.72
CA ASP A 11 10.42 -17.84 10.17
C ASP A 11 10.72 -19.29 10.60
N ASN A 12 9.70 -20.13 10.59
CA ASN A 12 9.83 -21.55 10.93
C ASN A 12 8.63 -22.33 10.36
N THR A 13 8.88 -23.58 10.01
CA THR A 13 7.81 -24.57 9.78
C THR A 13 7.72 -25.49 11.01
N ILE A 14 6.54 -25.57 11.62
CA ILE A 14 6.26 -26.47 12.73
C ILE A 14 5.36 -27.61 12.25
N THR A 15 5.63 -28.84 12.69
CA THR A 15 4.91 -30.02 12.19
C THR A 15 4.76 -31.11 13.24
N ASN A 16 3.73 -31.94 13.10
CA ASN A 16 3.55 -33.18 13.84
C ASN A 16 3.71 -34.42 12.93
N ALA A 17 4.25 -34.24 11.74
CA ALA A 17 4.49 -35.34 10.81
C ALA A 17 5.44 -36.40 11.39
N TYR A 18 5.36 -37.61 10.85
CA TYR A 18 6.31 -38.65 11.19
C TYR A 18 7.65 -38.42 10.49
N GLU A 19 8.73 -38.76 11.18
CA GLU A 19 10.05 -38.90 10.61
C GLU A 19 10.07 -40.05 9.59
N ALA A 20 11.14 -40.20 8.83
CA ALA A 20 11.29 -41.23 7.80
C ALA A 20 11.09 -42.67 8.31
N ASN A 21 11.29 -42.89 9.60
CA ASN A 21 11.05 -44.18 10.26
C ASN A 21 9.55 -44.52 10.45
N LEU A 22 8.62 -43.59 10.24
CA LEU A 22 7.17 -43.71 10.42
C LEU A 22 6.74 -44.17 11.84
N ILE A 23 7.60 -43.96 12.82
CA ILE A 23 7.37 -44.33 14.24
C ILE A 23 7.50 -43.09 15.11
N THR A 24 8.54 -42.32 14.92
CA THR A 24 8.81 -41.06 15.67
C THR A 24 8.15 -39.91 14.97
N ARG A 25 7.58 -38.99 15.75
CA ARG A 25 7.03 -37.74 15.21
C ARG A 25 8.07 -36.62 15.33
N GLY A 26 8.23 -35.84 14.26
CA GLY A 26 9.05 -34.65 14.23
C GLY A 26 8.45 -33.44 14.95
N SER A 27 7.50 -33.69 15.89
CA SER A 27 6.79 -32.61 16.62
C SER A 27 7.66 -31.81 17.56
N GLY A 28 8.86 -32.28 17.88
CA GLY A 28 9.88 -31.56 18.63
C GLY A 28 10.94 -30.87 17.74
N SER A 29 10.90 -31.08 16.43
CA SER A 29 11.89 -30.57 15.49
C SER A 29 11.61 -29.13 15.06
N ASN A 30 12.66 -28.41 14.74
CA ASN A 30 12.66 -27.03 14.28
C ASN A 30 13.27 -26.93 12.89
N MET A 31 12.72 -26.06 12.05
CA MET A 31 13.14 -25.84 10.66
C MET A 31 13.39 -24.35 10.37
N GLY A 32 13.84 -23.58 11.37
CA GLY A 32 14.05 -22.14 11.27
C GLY A 32 15.16 -21.71 10.29
N TYR A 33 16.05 -22.63 9.89
CA TYR A 33 17.08 -22.36 8.88
C TYR A 33 16.82 -23.09 7.56
N ALA A 34 15.66 -23.72 7.39
CA ALA A 34 15.30 -24.32 6.11
C ALA A 34 15.12 -23.24 5.02
N ASP A 35 15.43 -23.57 3.77
CA ASP A 35 15.31 -22.66 2.61
C ASP A 35 13.86 -22.43 2.17
N SER A 36 12.94 -23.27 2.64
CA SER A 36 11.53 -23.22 2.30
C SER A 36 10.64 -23.43 3.52
N LEU A 37 9.47 -22.81 3.46
CA LEU A 37 8.39 -22.94 4.43
C LEU A 37 7.28 -23.79 3.83
N GLU A 38 6.69 -24.70 4.62
CA GLU A 38 5.74 -25.67 4.10
C GLU A 38 4.43 -25.69 4.90
N VAL A 39 3.31 -25.78 4.17
CA VAL A 39 1.99 -26.06 4.74
C VAL A 39 1.44 -27.29 4.04
N PHE A 40 1.14 -28.34 4.80
CA PHE A 40 0.51 -29.55 4.30
C PHE A 40 -0.43 -30.17 5.33
N SER A 41 -1.26 -31.07 4.87
CA SER A 41 -2.09 -31.96 5.69
C SER A 41 -2.13 -33.35 5.07
N ILE A 42 -1.77 -34.38 5.83
CA ILE A 42 -1.81 -35.77 5.41
C ILE A 42 -2.84 -36.50 6.28
N TYR A 43 -3.79 -37.16 5.63
CA TYR A 43 -4.81 -37.97 6.27
C TYR A 43 -4.54 -39.45 6.04
N GLY A 44 -4.73 -40.23 7.09
CA GLY A 44 -4.79 -41.68 6.98
C GLY A 44 -3.45 -42.39 6.82
N GLN A 45 -2.32 -41.74 7.10
CA GLN A 45 -1.05 -42.45 7.14
C GLN A 45 -1.04 -43.39 8.33
N GLU A 46 -0.85 -44.68 8.06
CA GLU A 46 -0.75 -45.69 9.10
C GLU A 46 0.66 -45.72 9.68
N SER A 47 0.77 -45.54 10.99
CA SER A 47 1.97 -45.91 11.72
C SER A 47 1.87 -47.34 12.17
N GLY A 48 2.96 -48.05 12.34
CA GLY A 48 3.00 -49.46 12.73
C GLY A 48 2.35 -49.80 14.07
N SER A 49 1.83 -48.84 14.80
CA SER A 49 1.29 -49.04 16.15
C SER A 49 -0.09 -48.43 16.43
N THR A 50 -0.64 -47.52 15.63
CA THR A 50 -1.79 -46.69 16.06
C THR A 50 -2.88 -46.46 15.01
N GLY A 51 -2.88 -47.09 13.86
CA GLY A 51 -3.89 -46.84 12.82
C GLY A 51 -3.79 -45.48 12.18
N GLN A 52 -4.90 -45.00 11.62
CA GLN A 52 -4.92 -43.73 10.87
C GLN A 52 -4.48 -42.54 11.71
N SER A 53 -3.55 -41.74 11.18
CA SER A 53 -2.98 -40.57 11.83
C SER A 53 -3.21 -39.28 11.07
N GLN A 54 -3.13 -38.18 11.79
CA GLN A 54 -3.12 -36.84 11.26
C GLN A 54 -1.68 -36.35 11.25
N GLU A 55 -1.24 -35.81 10.10
CA GLU A 55 0.04 -35.10 9.97
C GLU A 55 -0.21 -33.72 9.38
N LEU A 56 0.24 -32.70 10.09
CA LEU A 56 0.04 -31.30 9.74
C LEU A 56 1.35 -30.54 9.78
N SER A 57 1.47 -29.52 8.94
CA SER A 57 2.48 -28.49 9.11
C SER A 57 1.86 -27.09 9.04
N ARG A 58 2.48 -26.15 9.73
CA ARG A 58 2.09 -24.76 9.80
C ARG A 58 3.32 -23.87 9.77
N ILE A 59 3.17 -22.67 9.22
CA ILE A 59 4.27 -21.69 9.15
C ILE A 59 4.08 -20.67 10.26
N LEU A 60 5.18 -20.30 10.90
CA LEU A 60 5.33 -19.13 11.75
C LEU A 60 6.24 -18.13 11.02
N ILE A 61 5.87 -16.86 11.00
CA ILE A 61 6.67 -15.82 10.35
C ILE A 61 6.53 -14.47 11.07
N ASP A 62 7.63 -13.82 11.35
CA ASP A 62 7.67 -12.53 12.04
C ASP A 62 8.35 -11.44 11.21
N PHE A 63 7.99 -10.19 11.47
CA PHE A 63 8.48 -9.00 10.76
C PHE A 63 8.98 -7.92 11.73
N PRO A 64 9.98 -7.11 11.35
CA PRO A 64 10.58 -6.10 12.23
C PRO A 64 9.70 -4.84 12.35
N VAL A 65 8.54 -4.95 13.00
CA VAL A 65 7.55 -3.85 13.14
C VAL A 65 8.14 -2.65 13.90
N SER A 66 9.09 -2.86 14.81
CA SER A 66 9.82 -1.77 15.46
C SER A 66 10.56 -0.87 14.45
N ARG A 67 11.11 -1.46 13.38
CA ARG A 67 11.72 -0.71 12.29
C ARG A 67 10.69 0.06 11.48
N VAL A 68 9.53 -0.56 11.21
CA VAL A 68 8.40 0.12 10.55
C VAL A 68 7.98 1.37 11.33
N SER A 69 7.86 1.25 12.66
CA SER A 69 7.54 2.38 13.55
C SER A 69 8.62 3.46 13.54
N THR A 70 9.90 3.07 13.51
CA THR A 70 11.02 4.01 13.40
C THR A 70 10.99 4.78 12.07
N ASP A 71 10.78 4.08 10.95
CA ASP A 71 10.71 4.68 9.62
C ASP A 71 9.50 5.63 9.50
N ARG A 72 8.40 5.33 10.18
CA ARG A 72 7.25 6.23 10.29
C ARG A 72 7.59 7.50 11.08
N THR A 73 8.22 7.35 12.22
CA THR A 73 8.66 8.49 13.06
C THR A 73 9.65 9.39 12.31
N ALA A 74 10.51 8.79 11.49
CA ALA A 74 11.46 9.52 10.65
C ALA A 74 10.82 10.14 9.39
N GLY A 75 9.53 9.92 9.12
CA GLY A 75 8.85 10.40 7.92
C GLY A 75 9.21 9.66 6.64
N THR A 76 9.90 8.51 6.73
CA THR A 76 10.24 7.67 5.57
C THR A 76 9.00 6.99 4.99
N ILE A 77 8.06 6.63 5.84
CA ILE A 77 6.72 6.17 5.47
C ILE A 77 5.66 7.09 6.08
N PRO A 78 4.49 7.27 5.43
CA PRO A 78 3.44 8.15 5.92
C PRO A 78 2.83 7.71 7.25
N ALA A 79 2.01 8.61 7.81
CA ALA A 79 1.19 8.32 8.98
C ALA A 79 0.19 7.17 8.73
N SER A 80 -0.35 6.64 9.82
CA SER A 80 -1.43 5.64 9.78
C SER A 80 -2.61 6.13 8.93
N GLY A 81 -3.17 5.23 8.13
CA GLY A 81 -4.26 5.52 7.20
C GLY A 81 -3.82 5.96 5.80
N SER A 82 -2.53 6.36 5.62
CA SER A 82 -1.99 6.76 4.32
C SER A 82 -1.01 5.73 3.73
N VAL A 83 -0.84 4.59 4.38
CA VAL A 83 0.02 3.49 3.94
C VAL A 83 -0.70 2.17 4.12
N SER A 84 -0.59 1.30 3.13
CA SER A 84 -1.09 -0.09 3.19
C SER A 84 0.08 -1.06 3.30
N PHE A 85 -0.11 -2.12 4.09
CA PHE A 85 0.90 -3.15 4.31
C PHE A 85 0.45 -4.47 3.71
N PHE A 86 1.30 -5.07 2.88
CA PHE A 86 1.03 -6.33 2.23
C PHE A 86 2.03 -7.39 2.67
N LEU A 87 1.53 -8.51 3.17
CA LEU A 87 2.32 -9.72 3.35
C LEU A 87 2.53 -10.37 1.98
N LYS A 88 3.79 -10.54 1.58
CA LYS A 88 4.16 -11.18 0.31
C LYS A 88 5.07 -12.35 0.56
N MET A 89 4.71 -13.50 0.02
CA MET A 89 5.52 -14.72 0.05
C MET A 89 5.53 -15.34 -1.34
N SER A 90 6.72 -15.58 -1.87
CA SER A 90 6.86 -16.17 -3.19
C SER A 90 6.77 -17.69 -3.13
N ASN A 91 6.02 -18.27 -4.07
CA ASN A 91 5.91 -19.71 -4.22
C ASN A 91 7.29 -20.34 -4.50
N ALA A 92 7.65 -21.34 -3.73
CA ALA A 92 8.77 -22.21 -4.02
C ALA A 92 8.27 -23.41 -4.84
N GLU A 93 9.10 -23.86 -5.77
CA GLU A 93 8.74 -24.98 -6.64
C GLU A 93 8.52 -26.26 -5.82
N HIS A 94 7.42 -26.94 -6.10
CA HIS A 94 7.06 -28.21 -5.46
C HIS A 94 6.27 -29.08 -6.45
N PRO A 95 6.23 -30.40 -6.24
CA PRO A 95 5.40 -31.29 -7.06
C PRO A 95 3.95 -30.89 -6.98
N PHE A 96 3.24 -30.94 -8.11
CA PHE A 96 1.79 -30.76 -8.13
C PHE A 96 1.11 -31.91 -7.42
N THR A 97 0.29 -31.60 -6.45
CA THR A 97 -0.53 -32.54 -5.72
C THR A 97 -2.00 -32.16 -5.83
N LEU A 98 -2.89 -33.12 -5.72
CA LEU A 98 -4.33 -32.92 -5.69
C LEU A 98 -4.84 -33.01 -4.26
N PRO A 99 -5.82 -32.20 -3.85
CA PRO A 99 -6.44 -31.13 -4.64
C PRO A 99 -5.56 -29.88 -4.73
N GLN A 100 -5.62 -29.18 -5.87
CA GLN A 100 -4.88 -27.93 -6.10
C GLN A 100 -5.59 -26.72 -5.49
N ASP A 101 -6.91 -26.77 -5.40
CA ASP A 101 -7.74 -25.72 -4.83
C ASP A 101 -7.85 -25.90 -3.31
N PHE A 102 -7.31 -24.96 -2.57
CA PHE A 102 -7.33 -24.95 -1.12
C PHE A 102 -7.29 -23.52 -0.56
N ASN A 103 -7.60 -23.40 0.73
CA ASN A 103 -7.55 -22.12 1.42
C ASN A 103 -6.49 -22.14 2.53
N LEU A 104 -5.67 -21.10 2.58
CA LEU A 104 -4.82 -20.83 3.71
C LEU A 104 -5.45 -19.79 4.63
N VAL A 105 -5.33 -20.02 5.92
CA VAL A 105 -5.64 -19.03 6.96
C VAL A 105 -4.33 -18.37 7.37
N VAL A 106 -4.27 -17.06 7.27
CA VAL A 106 -3.20 -16.23 7.84
C VAL A 106 -3.77 -15.56 9.08
N ALA A 107 -3.18 -15.79 10.24
CA ALA A 107 -3.66 -15.29 11.53
C ALA A 107 -2.50 -14.74 12.37
N PRO A 108 -2.69 -13.65 13.13
CA PRO A 108 -1.69 -13.19 14.08
C PRO A 108 -1.44 -14.23 15.17
N ILE A 109 -0.17 -14.41 15.54
CA ILE A 109 0.24 -15.30 16.64
C ILE A 109 0.04 -14.56 17.97
N SER A 110 -0.47 -15.24 18.98
CA SER A 110 -0.79 -14.64 20.28
C SER A 110 0.30 -14.80 21.33
N GLN A 111 1.35 -15.59 21.06
CA GLN A 111 2.43 -15.91 21.98
C GLN A 111 3.79 -15.78 21.29
N SER A 112 4.80 -15.26 22.01
CA SER A 112 6.17 -15.16 21.50
C SER A 112 6.79 -16.53 21.27
N TRP A 113 7.66 -16.62 20.25
CA TRP A 113 8.35 -17.85 19.88
C TRP A 113 9.78 -17.56 19.41
N ASN A 114 10.63 -18.59 19.41
CA ASN A 114 12.02 -18.52 18.97
C ASN A 114 12.20 -19.28 17.67
N GLU A 115 12.85 -18.66 16.66
CA GLU A 115 13.05 -19.23 15.33
C GLU A 115 13.81 -20.57 15.37
N GLY A 116 14.93 -20.60 16.06
CA GLY A 116 15.82 -21.75 16.08
C GLY A 116 16.76 -21.86 14.86
N THR A 117 17.50 -22.94 14.81
CA THR A 117 18.56 -23.18 13.82
C THR A 117 18.46 -24.53 13.11
N GLY A 118 17.35 -25.24 13.30
CA GLY A 118 17.09 -26.54 12.66
C GLY A 118 16.87 -26.42 11.15
N LEU A 119 17.17 -27.47 10.42
CA LEU A 119 17.05 -27.57 8.97
C LEU A 119 15.99 -28.58 8.53
N ASP A 120 15.79 -29.64 9.30
CA ASP A 120 14.86 -30.72 8.97
C ASP A 120 14.32 -31.43 10.22
N MET A 121 13.51 -32.46 10.02
CA MET A 121 12.91 -33.22 11.11
C MET A 121 13.79 -34.37 11.65
N ASP A 122 14.73 -34.86 10.85
CA ASP A 122 15.47 -36.09 11.15
C ASP A 122 16.91 -35.82 11.65
N ASP A 123 17.73 -35.15 10.85
CA ASP A 123 19.18 -35.08 11.07
C ASP A 123 19.65 -33.77 11.70
N TYR A 124 19.05 -32.64 11.32
CA TYR A 124 19.47 -31.29 11.73
C TYR A 124 18.40 -30.61 12.58
N GLN A 125 17.95 -31.31 13.58
CA GLN A 125 16.94 -30.86 14.53
C GLN A 125 17.51 -29.83 15.50
N ASP A 126 16.68 -28.83 15.85
CA ASP A 126 16.92 -27.94 17.00
C ASP A 126 15.78 -28.11 17.99
N LEU A 127 15.94 -29.03 18.91
CA LEU A 127 14.90 -29.42 19.88
C LEU A 127 14.65 -28.37 20.98
N GLY A 128 15.47 -27.34 21.05
CA GLY A 128 15.44 -26.31 22.11
C GLY A 128 14.66 -25.06 21.77
N THR A 129 14.01 -25.01 20.61
CA THR A 129 13.35 -23.80 20.07
C THR A 129 11.89 -24.07 19.68
N SER A 130 11.27 -23.16 18.94
CA SER A 130 9.86 -23.34 18.55
C SER A 130 9.68 -24.57 17.66
N ASN A 131 8.65 -25.32 17.97
CA ASN A 131 8.26 -26.54 17.25
C ASN A 131 6.73 -26.72 17.40
N TRP A 132 6.21 -27.87 17.05
CA TRP A 132 4.78 -28.15 17.14
C TRP A 132 4.22 -28.07 18.55
N ILE A 133 5.03 -28.34 19.57
CA ILE A 133 4.62 -28.43 20.98
C ILE A 133 5.02 -27.17 21.76
N LYS A 134 6.19 -26.60 21.45
CA LYS A 134 6.80 -25.53 22.22
C LYS A 134 6.98 -24.26 21.44
N THR A 135 7.01 -23.12 22.16
CA THR A 135 7.40 -21.82 21.63
C THR A 135 8.90 -21.55 21.77
N ASP A 136 9.52 -22.11 22.81
CA ASP A 136 10.95 -22.02 23.13
C ASP A 136 11.36 -23.23 24.00
N SER A 137 12.60 -23.21 24.54
CA SER A 137 13.14 -24.30 25.35
C SER A 137 12.37 -24.60 26.63
N SER A 138 11.58 -23.67 27.15
CA SER A 138 10.92 -23.74 28.45
C SER A 138 9.40 -23.62 28.41
N THR A 139 8.87 -23.03 27.35
CA THR A 139 7.45 -22.65 27.20
C THR A 139 6.77 -23.50 26.13
N SER A 140 5.56 -23.95 26.40
CA SER A 140 4.74 -24.66 25.42
C SER A 140 3.63 -23.76 24.88
N TRP A 141 3.20 -24.06 23.65
CA TRP A 141 1.93 -23.52 23.16
C TRP A 141 0.79 -23.93 24.10
N THR A 142 -0.23 -23.09 24.20
CA THR A 142 -1.49 -23.45 24.91
C THR A 142 -2.19 -24.59 24.19
N SER A 143 -2.16 -24.54 22.85
CA SER A 143 -2.63 -25.61 21.97
C SER A 143 -1.51 -26.03 21.03
N VAL A 144 -1.26 -27.33 20.90
CA VAL A 144 -0.22 -27.81 19.97
C VAL A 144 -0.48 -27.30 18.53
N GLY A 145 0.59 -26.99 17.83
CA GLY A 145 0.50 -26.43 16.48
C GLY A 145 0.33 -24.91 16.41
N GLY A 146 0.54 -24.20 17.54
CA GLY A 146 0.59 -22.74 17.61
C GLY A 146 -0.69 -22.10 18.17
N ASP A 147 -0.53 -20.98 18.85
CA ASP A 147 -1.61 -20.17 19.41
C ASP A 147 -1.87 -18.95 18.53
N TYR A 148 -3.10 -18.81 18.07
CA TYR A 148 -3.52 -17.76 17.13
C TYR A 148 -4.61 -16.90 17.73
N LEU A 149 -4.62 -15.61 17.38
CA LEU A 149 -5.77 -14.75 17.68
C LEU A 149 -6.96 -15.20 16.83
N SER A 150 -8.14 -15.24 17.45
CA SER A 150 -9.38 -15.63 16.74
C SER A 150 -9.96 -14.52 15.86
N GLN A 151 -9.60 -13.29 16.17
CA GLN A 151 -9.90 -12.09 15.38
C GLN A 151 -8.77 -11.84 14.37
N ASP A 152 -9.04 -11.08 13.34
CA ASP A 152 -8.07 -10.69 12.31
C ASP A 152 -7.52 -11.87 11.48
N ASN A 153 -8.33 -12.89 11.27
CA ASN A 153 -8.00 -14.03 10.44
C ASN A 153 -8.34 -13.74 8.97
N TYR A 154 -7.37 -13.97 8.10
CA TYR A 154 -7.53 -13.82 6.65
C TYR A 154 -7.61 -15.19 6.00
N ASN A 155 -8.62 -15.40 5.14
CA ASN A 155 -8.72 -16.57 4.29
C ASN A 155 -8.24 -16.23 2.89
N VAL A 156 -7.21 -16.93 2.41
CA VAL A 156 -6.65 -16.75 1.07
C VAL A 156 -6.85 -18.03 0.29
N ARG A 157 -7.55 -17.95 -0.82
CA ARG A 157 -7.78 -19.09 -1.71
C ARG A 157 -6.66 -19.21 -2.73
N PHE A 158 -6.15 -20.41 -2.91
CA PHE A 158 -5.25 -20.83 -3.96
C PHE A 158 -6.04 -21.73 -4.91
N GLU A 159 -6.19 -21.33 -6.17
CA GLU A 159 -7.00 -22.06 -7.15
C GLU A 159 -6.18 -23.11 -7.90
N GLU A 160 -4.91 -22.83 -8.11
CA GLU A 160 -3.98 -23.67 -8.85
C GLU A 160 -2.85 -24.23 -7.97
N GLY A 161 -2.70 -23.73 -6.75
CA GLY A 161 -1.78 -24.22 -5.72
C GLY A 161 -0.35 -23.70 -5.83
N TYR A 162 0.01 -22.98 -6.89
CA TYR A 162 1.37 -22.44 -7.10
C TYR A 162 1.44 -20.90 -7.12
N GLU A 163 0.35 -20.23 -6.78
CA GLU A 163 0.31 -18.77 -6.73
C GLU A 163 1.19 -18.24 -5.60
N ASP A 164 1.72 -17.03 -5.77
CA ASP A 164 2.33 -16.28 -4.69
C ASP A 164 1.25 -15.82 -3.70
N LEU A 165 1.62 -15.68 -2.43
CA LEU A 165 0.76 -15.02 -1.43
C LEU A 165 0.99 -13.51 -1.51
N GLU A 166 -0.10 -12.76 -1.71
CA GLU A 166 -0.14 -11.31 -1.55
C GLU A 166 -1.42 -10.94 -0.80
N LEU A 167 -1.28 -10.46 0.42
CA LEU A 167 -2.40 -10.22 1.34
C LEU A 167 -2.26 -8.86 2.00
N ASP A 168 -3.32 -8.05 1.96
CA ASP A 168 -3.39 -6.81 2.73
C ASP A 168 -3.58 -7.14 4.22
N VAL A 169 -2.59 -6.76 5.01
CA VAL A 169 -2.53 -6.96 6.47
C VAL A 169 -2.39 -5.63 7.22
N SER A 170 -2.81 -4.54 6.58
CA SER A 170 -2.64 -3.18 7.10
C SER A 170 -3.20 -3.01 8.50
N GLU A 171 -4.39 -3.54 8.77
CA GLU A 171 -5.04 -3.42 10.08
C GLU A 171 -4.23 -4.07 11.20
N VAL A 172 -3.75 -5.28 10.97
CA VAL A 172 -2.92 -6.01 11.95
C VAL A 172 -1.60 -5.30 12.20
N VAL A 173 -0.93 -4.87 11.13
CA VAL A 173 0.37 -4.17 11.25
C VAL A 173 0.20 -2.83 11.97
N GLU A 174 -0.86 -2.08 11.70
CA GLU A 174 -1.17 -0.84 12.41
C GLU A 174 -1.46 -1.09 13.89
N ASN A 175 -2.15 -2.17 14.23
CA ASN A 175 -2.39 -2.58 15.62
C ASN A 175 -1.07 -2.96 16.32
N TRP A 176 -0.16 -3.67 15.66
CA TRP A 176 1.17 -3.95 16.20
C TRP A 176 1.99 -2.70 16.43
N ILE A 177 1.97 -1.72 15.51
CA ILE A 177 2.66 -0.44 15.68
C ILE A 177 2.11 0.33 16.89
N LYS A 178 0.79 0.32 17.08
CA LYS A 178 0.15 0.90 18.28
C LYS A 178 0.57 0.16 19.55
N GLY A 179 0.70 -1.16 19.50
CA GLY A 179 1.13 -2.01 20.61
C GLY A 179 2.53 -1.67 21.14
N LEU A 180 3.45 -1.22 20.30
CA LEU A 180 4.77 -0.71 20.72
C LEU A 180 4.68 0.52 21.64
N SER A 181 3.55 1.23 21.64
CA SER A 181 3.26 2.39 22.50
C SER A 181 2.26 2.07 23.62
N GLY A 182 2.02 0.77 23.94
CA GLY A 182 1.08 0.32 24.97
C GLY A 182 -0.31 -0.06 24.48
N GLY A 183 -0.44 -0.47 23.22
CA GLY A 183 -1.69 -0.99 22.62
C GLY A 183 -1.99 -2.44 22.98
N GLU A 184 -3.12 -2.96 22.49
CA GLU A 184 -3.66 -4.28 22.84
C GLU A 184 -2.92 -5.48 22.25
N TYR A 185 -2.09 -5.29 21.21
CA TYR A 185 -1.49 -6.40 20.45
C TYR A 185 0.03 -6.29 20.38
N ASN A 186 0.69 -7.34 20.85
CA ASN A 186 2.12 -7.53 20.61
C ASN A 186 2.35 -8.12 19.21
N ASN A 187 3.43 -7.73 18.56
CA ASN A 187 3.88 -8.40 17.36
C ASN A 187 4.59 -9.72 17.73
N TYR A 188 3.97 -10.81 17.37
CA TYR A 188 4.56 -12.16 17.38
C TYR A 188 4.50 -12.79 15.98
N GLY A 189 4.20 -11.97 14.96
CA GLY A 189 4.11 -12.40 13.57
C GLY A 189 2.81 -13.08 13.20
N PHE A 190 2.81 -13.73 12.05
CA PHE A 190 1.69 -14.47 11.50
C PHE A 190 1.93 -15.97 11.54
N GLY A 191 0.88 -16.71 11.80
CA GLY A 191 0.81 -18.14 11.55
C GLY A 191 0.00 -18.43 10.28
N ILE A 192 0.48 -19.35 9.46
CA ILE A 192 -0.15 -19.74 8.20
C ILE A 192 -0.45 -21.23 8.24
N ARG A 193 -1.69 -21.60 7.99
CA ARG A 193 -2.18 -22.97 8.05
C ARG A 193 -3.32 -23.20 7.08
N LEU A 194 -3.67 -24.43 6.81
CA LEU A 194 -4.91 -24.78 6.11
C LEU A 194 -6.13 -24.44 6.98
N THR A 195 -7.30 -24.32 6.37
CA THR A 195 -8.55 -24.21 7.11
C THR A 195 -8.82 -25.51 7.89
N ALA A 196 -9.57 -25.42 8.99
CA ALA A 196 -9.90 -26.59 9.79
C ALA A 196 -10.61 -27.70 8.98
N SER A 197 -11.40 -27.34 7.97
CA SER A 197 -12.06 -28.29 7.07
C SER A 197 -11.13 -28.97 6.08
N GLN A 198 -9.92 -28.44 5.89
CA GLN A 198 -8.88 -28.98 5.00
C GLN A 198 -7.71 -29.62 5.75
N GLU A 199 -7.51 -29.26 7.05
CA GLU A 199 -6.64 -30.05 7.91
C GLU A 199 -7.26 -31.44 8.16
N ALA A 200 -6.45 -32.46 8.26
CA ALA A 200 -6.88 -33.85 8.34
C ALA A 200 -7.81 -34.11 9.54
N TYR A 201 -8.85 -34.88 9.28
CA TYR A 201 -9.75 -35.36 10.29
C TYR A 201 -9.00 -36.20 11.35
N PHE A 202 -9.31 -35.92 12.61
CA PHE A 202 -8.93 -36.77 13.73
C PHE A 202 -9.99 -36.71 14.84
N SER A 203 -10.39 -37.87 15.35
CA SER A 203 -11.29 -37.96 16.49
C SER A 203 -10.74 -38.96 17.50
N SER A 204 -10.45 -38.45 18.68
CA SER A 204 -10.11 -39.31 19.83
C SER A 204 -11.36 -39.65 20.64
N SER A 205 -11.48 -40.89 21.09
CA SER A 205 -12.55 -41.31 21.97
C SER A 205 -12.49 -40.64 23.35
N THR A 206 -11.39 -40.03 23.72
CA THR A 206 -11.17 -39.31 24.98
C THR A 206 -11.54 -37.86 24.93
N GLY A 207 -11.80 -37.27 23.73
CA GLY A 207 -12.20 -35.88 23.53
C GLY A 207 -11.13 -34.84 23.84
N ALA A 208 -9.89 -35.26 24.14
CA ALA A 208 -8.75 -34.39 24.37
C ALA A 208 -7.70 -34.57 23.25
N ASP A 209 -6.87 -33.56 23.01
CA ASP A 209 -5.70 -33.68 22.16
C ASP A 209 -4.80 -34.79 22.74
N VAL A 210 -4.46 -35.74 21.89
CA VAL A 210 -3.61 -36.86 22.30
C VAL A 210 -2.17 -36.57 21.85
N GLY A 211 -1.42 -35.96 22.76
CA GLY A 211 -0.04 -35.59 22.47
C GLY A 211 0.03 -34.55 21.36
N PRO A 212 0.77 -34.81 20.23
CA PRO A 212 0.98 -33.84 19.14
C PRO A 212 -0.17 -33.78 18.12
N VAL A 213 -1.29 -34.48 18.32
CA VAL A 213 -2.41 -34.56 17.37
C VAL A 213 -3.55 -33.67 17.82
N ILE A 214 -4.15 -32.95 16.89
CA ILE A 214 -5.25 -32.02 17.15
C ILE A 214 -6.60 -32.70 16.90
N GLN A 215 -7.52 -32.62 17.85
CA GLN A 215 -8.91 -33.02 17.63
C GLN A 215 -9.53 -32.16 16.52
N ASN A 216 -9.93 -32.80 15.41
CA ASN A 216 -10.54 -32.13 14.29
C ASN A 216 -11.64 -32.99 13.65
N THR A 217 -12.83 -32.91 14.22
CA THR A 217 -13.99 -33.70 13.76
C THR A 217 -14.66 -33.14 12.50
N VAL A 218 -14.28 -31.93 12.08
CA VAL A 218 -14.76 -31.30 10.85
C VAL A 218 -13.73 -31.37 9.72
N GLY A 219 -12.59 -32.01 9.97
CA GLY A 219 -11.46 -32.09 9.06
C GLY A 219 -11.69 -32.96 7.84
N ALA A 220 -10.75 -32.88 6.92
CA ALA A 220 -10.77 -33.61 5.66
C ALA A 220 -10.36 -35.08 5.85
N THR A 221 -11.03 -35.98 5.12
CA THR A 221 -10.65 -37.39 4.98
C THR A 221 -9.82 -37.63 3.72
N GLN A 222 -9.15 -36.59 3.28
CA GLN A 222 -8.19 -36.60 2.16
C GLN A 222 -7.00 -35.71 2.51
N SER A 223 -5.87 -35.94 1.87
CA SER A 223 -4.66 -35.15 2.08
C SER A 223 -4.66 -33.90 1.20
N TYR A 224 -4.18 -32.80 1.77
CA TYR A 224 -3.86 -31.57 1.07
C TYR A 224 -2.36 -31.39 1.14
N TYR A 225 -1.67 -31.61 0.03
CA TYR A 225 -0.23 -31.48 -0.03
C TYR A 225 0.20 -30.08 -0.33
N THR A 226 1.15 -29.68 0.39
CA THR A 226 2.31 -28.86 0.12
C THR A 226 2.05 -27.58 -0.66
N LYS A 227 1.79 -26.54 0.09
CA LYS A 227 2.15 -25.21 -0.34
C LYS A 227 3.56 -24.92 0.19
N LYS A 228 4.50 -24.61 -0.71
CA LYS A 228 5.84 -24.17 -0.35
C LYS A 228 6.03 -22.71 -0.67
N PHE A 229 6.64 -21.99 0.27
CA PHE A 229 7.14 -20.64 0.06
C PHE A 229 8.65 -20.61 0.29
N PHE A 230 9.34 -19.68 -0.34
CA PHE A 230 10.72 -19.41 0.02
C PHE A 230 10.79 -18.87 1.43
N ALA A 231 11.76 -19.36 2.21
CA ALA A 231 12.02 -18.91 3.57
C ALA A 231 12.96 -17.68 3.61
N ARG A 232 13.09 -17.09 4.79
CA ARG A 232 14.00 -15.97 5.06
C ARG A 232 15.48 -16.35 4.80
N SER A 233 15.86 -17.59 5.06
CA SER A 233 17.19 -18.13 4.87
C SER A 233 17.53 -18.46 3.41
N SER A 234 16.54 -18.47 2.50
CA SER A 234 16.74 -18.77 1.08
C SER A 234 17.83 -17.91 0.43
N GLU A 235 18.64 -18.52 -0.44
CA GLU A 235 19.64 -17.80 -1.24
C GLU A 235 19.00 -16.79 -2.21
N PHE A 236 17.76 -17.02 -2.64
CA PHE A 236 17.01 -16.13 -3.55
C PHE A 236 16.48 -14.89 -2.82
N PHE A 237 17.32 -13.90 -2.62
CA PHE A 237 17.03 -12.70 -1.84
C PHE A 237 15.70 -12.03 -2.20
N PHE A 238 15.37 -11.90 -3.50
CA PHE A 238 14.14 -11.24 -3.95
C PHE A 238 12.87 -12.06 -3.77
N LYS A 239 13.01 -13.33 -3.40
CA LYS A 239 11.87 -14.23 -3.14
C LYS A 239 11.60 -14.46 -1.66
N ARG A 240 12.45 -13.92 -0.81
CA ARG A 240 12.26 -13.99 0.64
C ARG A 240 10.95 -13.33 1.05
N PRO A 241 10.30 -13.82 2.11
CA PRO A 241 9.09 -13.20 2.62
C PRO A 241 9.32 -11.74 3.01
N VAL A 242 8.39 -10.87 2.63
CA VAL A 242 8.47 -9.44 2.94
C VAL A 242 7.12 -8.88 3.38
N LEU A 243 7.17 -7.94 4.29
CA LEU A 243 6.10 -7.01 4.57
C LEU A 243 6.36 -5.77 3.70
N GLU A 244 5.48 -5.50 2.75
CA GLU A 244 5.61 -4.43 1.78
C GLU A 244 4.69 -3.26 2.15
N ALA A 245 5.27 -2.12 2.54
CA ALA A 245 4.55 -0.87 2.75
C ALA A 245 4.36 -0.16 1.41
N ARG A 246 3.14 0.21 1.05
CA ARG A 246 2.76 0.92 -0.18
C ARG A 246 2.00 2.18 0.14
N TRP A 247 2.38 3.29 -0.50
CA TRP A 247 1.66 4.57 -0.35
C TRP A 247 1.70 5.40 -1.61
N ASP A 248 0.82 6.37 -1.67
CA ASP A 248 0.87 7.37 -2.72
C ASP A 248 1.95 8.40 -2.39
N SER A 249 3.02 8.40 -3.18
CA SER A 249 4.14 9.33 -3.05
C SER A 249 4.09 10.45 -4.09
N ARG A 250 2.98 10.59 -4.79
CA ARG A 250 2.85 11.68 -5.76
C ARG A 250 2.83 13.01 -5.01
N VAL A 251 3.67 13.89 -5.48
CA VAL A 251 3.62 15.30 -5.10
C VAL A 251 2.62 15.95 -6.07
N GLN A 252 1.51 16.44 -5.53
CA GLN A 252 0.49 17.12 -6.30
C GLN A 252 0.63 18.63 -6.04
N ASP A 253 0.90 19.37 -7.09
CA ASP A 253 0.81 20.84 -7.10
C ASP A 253 -0.55 21.22 -7.67
N ASP A 254 -1.34 21.93 -6.88
CA ASP A 254 -2.73 22.24 -7.22
C ASP A 254 -2.88 23.52 -8.06
N ARG A 255 -1.79 24.11 -8.61
CA ARG A 255 -1.90 25.31 -9.45
C ARG A 255 -2.80 25.13 -10.67
N GLU A 256 -2.82 23.92 -11.25
CA GLU A 256 -3.69 23.61 -12.38
C GLU A 256 -5.14 23.26 -11.98
N ASN A 257 -5.37 22.95 -10.70
CA ASN A 257 -6.67 22.56 -10.14
C ASN A 257 -6.93 23.29 -8.82
N PHE A 258 -6.57 24.54 -8.74
CA PHE A 258 -6.78 25.33 -7.53
C PHE A 258 -8.23 25.73 -7.39
N TYR A 259 -8.87 25.28 -6.31
CA TYR A 259 -10.27 25.62 -6.01
C TYR A 259 -10.39 26.61 -4.88
N PHE A 260 -11.30 27.58 -5.03
CA PHE A 260 -11.74 28.41 -3.92
C PHE A 260 -12.47 27.57 -2.88
N SER A 261 -12.36 27.99 -1.62
CA SER A 261 -13.04 27.36 -0.49
C SER A 261 -14.55 27.33 -0.70
N SER A 262 -15.14 26.19 -0.36
CA SER A 262 -16.58 25.95 -0.47
C SER A 262 -17.13 25.41 0.85
N SER A 263 -18.27 25.89 1.28
CA SER A 263 -19.00 25.34 2.43
C SER A 263 -19.55 23.93 2.19
N ARG A 264 -19.42 23.41 0.98
CA ARG A 264 -19.81 22.04 0.60
C ARG A 264 -18.72 21.01 0.88
N ALA A 265 -17.50 21.44 1.15
CA ALA A 265 -16.38 20.58 1.48
C ALA A 265 -15.97 20.76 2.95
N PRO A 266 -15.54 19.69 3.64
CA PRO A 266 -14.86 19.80 4.92
C PRO A 266 -13.61 20.69 4.81
N ALA A 267 -13.16 21.24 5.94
CA ALA A 267 -12.06 22.23 5.96
C ALA A 267 -10.77 21.70 5.31
N GLU A 268 -10.45 20.45 5.54
CA GLU A 268 -9.29 19.77 4.97
C GLU A 268 -9.30 19.67 3.45
N PHE A 269 -10.49 19.51 2.84
CA PHE A 269 -10.61 19.41 1.37
C PHE A 269 -10.71 20.78 0.68
N ASN A 270 -10.69 21.87 1.45
CA ASN A 270 -10.58 23.23 0.93
C ASN A 270 -9.13 23.71 0.81
N LEU A 271 -8.17 22.94 1.34
CA LEU A 271 -6.75 23.27 1.22
C LEU A 271 -6.22 22.88 -0.15
N ASN A 272 -5.47 23.77 -0.77
CA ASN A 272 -4.73 23.51 -2.00
C ASN A 272 -3.24 23.51 -1.66
N SER A 273 -2.52 22.54 -2.15
CA SER A 273 -1.07 22.38 -1.92
C SER A 273 -0.29 22.97 -3.07
N LEU A 274 0.60 23.91 -2.77
CA LEU A 274 1.49 24.54 -3.74
C LEU A 274 2.93 24.18 -3.40
N TYR A 275 3.74 23.97 -4.42
CA TYR A 275 5.15 23.63 -4.28
C TYR A 275 6.04 24.64 -4.98
N PHE A 276 7.18 24.92 -4.35
CA PHE A 276 8.32 25.62 -4.95
C PHE A 276 9.51 24.67 -5.01
N TYR A 277 10.15 24.59 -6.18
CA TYR A 277 11.31 23.74 -6.41
C TYR A 277 12.53 24.59 -6.74
N ASN A 278 13.56 24.55 -5.90
CA ASN A 278 14.81 25.23 -6.18
C ASN A 278 15.78 24.30 -6.92
N TYR A 279 16.10 24.66 -8.16
CA TYR A 279 17.05 23.95 -9.00
C TYR A 279 18.33 24.77 -9.19
N VAL A 280 19.47 24.15 -8.91
CA VAL A 280 20.77 24.73 -9.18
C VAL A 280 21.55 23.75 -10.07
N ARG A 281 21.87 24.18 -11.30
CA ARG A 281 22.58 23.38 -12.30
C ARG A 281 21.92 22.00 -12.56
N GLY A 282 20.61 21.98 -12.63
CA GLY A 282 19.81 20.77 -12.90
C GLY A 282 19.64 19.83 -11.71
N GLY A 283 20.13 20.17 -10.53
CA GLY A 283 19.94 19.40 -9.29
C GLY A 283 19.11 20.16 -8.28
N LEU A 284 18.25 19.46 -7.54
CA LEU A 284 17.49 20.01 -6.42
C LEU A 284 18.46 20.41 -5.29
N ARG A 285 18.35 21.64 -4.81
CA ARG A 285 19.19 22.21 -3.74
C ARG A 285 18.36 23.14 -2.88
N ASN A 286 18.64 23.12 -1.57
CA ASN A 286 18.02 24.09 -0.66
C ASN A 286 18.45 25.52 -1.00
N LEU A 287 17.59 26.49 -0.73
CA LEU A 287 17.95 27.89 -0.77
C LEU A 287 19.03 28.17 0.28
N PRO A 288 20.18 28.75 -0.08
CA PRO A 288 21.30 28.93 0.87
C PRO A 288 20.94 29.79 2.09
N SER A 289 20.03 30.75 1.93
CA SER A 289 19.58 31.65 3.00
C SER A 289 18.46 31.08 3.87
N VAL A 290 17.84 29.97 3.48
CA VAL A 290 16.67 29.37 4.16
C VAL A 290 17.03 27.98 4.69
N GLY A 291 17.74 27.19 3.90
CA GLY A 291 18.14 25.83 4.29
C GLY A 291 16.93 24.92 4.45
N THR A 292 16.73 24.41 5.66
CA THR A 292 15.56 23.62 6.09
C THR A 292 14.50 24.46 6.83
N GLY A 293 14.64 25.78 6.83
CA GLY A 293 13.67 26.70 7.44
C GLY A 293 12.48 26.93 6.54
N ASP A 294 11.53 27.73 7.04
CA ASP A 294 10.28 28.05 6.37
C ASP A 294 10.41 29.26 5.42
N LEU A 295 9.59 29.26 4.39
CA LEU A 295 9.34 30.40 3.50
C LEU A 295 7.98 31.02 3.78
N SER A 296 7.82 32.28 3.41
CA SER A 296 6.51 32.94 3.36
C SER A 296 5.99 32.96 1.93
N VAL A 297 4.70 32.73 1.74
CA VAL A 297 4.02 32.77 0.44
C VAL A 297 2.89 33.77 0.51
N SER A 298 2.95 34.82 -0.29
CA SER A 298 1.92 35.86 -0.40
C SER A 298 1.21 35.72 -1.73
N PHE A 299 -0.10 35.98 -1.74
CA PHE A 299 -0.94 35.86 -2.93
C PHE A 299 -1.42 37.22 -3.38
N TYR A 300 -1.32 37.50 -4.68
CA TYR A 300 -1.71 38.78 -5.26
C TYR A 300 -2.63 38.56 -6.47
N SER A 301 -3.59 39.47 -6.67
CA SER A 301 -4.33 39.50 -7.92
C SER A 301 -3.43 40.01 -9.05
N SER A 302 -3.76 39.65 -10.29
CA SER A 302 -3.03 40.09 -11.47
C SER A 302 -3.81 41.06 -12.31
N SER A 303 -3.10 42.06 -12.85
CA SER A 303 -3.50 42.81 -14.03
C SER A 303 -2.39 42.66 -15.05
N PHE A 304 -2.69 41.99 -16.16
CA PHE A 304 -1.71 41.82 -17.27
C PHE A 304 -0.45 41.00 -16.90
N GLY A 305 -0.60 39.93 -16.12
CA GLY A 305 0.47 38.97 -15.84
C GLY A 305 1.53 39.46 -14.84
N THR A 306 1.21 40.48 -14.03
CA THR A 306 2.10 40.94 -12.95
C THR A 306 1.31 41.05 -11.62
N PRO A 307 1.93 40.69 -10.47
CA PRO A 307 1.32 40.89 -9.19
C PRO A 307 0.97 42.36 -8.96
N THR A 308 -0.25 42.65 -8.57
CA THR A 308 -0.71 44.04 -8.32
C THR A 308 -1.53 44.14 -7.04
N GLY A 309 -1.49 45.31 -6.43
CA GLY A 309 -2.28 45.60 -5.24
C GLY A 309 -1.72 45.08 -3.93
N SER A 310 -2.57 44.87 -2.95
CA SER A 310 -2.24 44.32 -1.65
C SER A 310 -2.34 42.81 -1.69
N ALA A 311 -1.60 42.10 -0.82
CA ALA A 311 -1.72 40.68 -0.66
C ALA A 311 -3.15 40.27 -0.29
N ILE A 312 -3.61 39.19 -0.89
CA ILE A 312 -4.97 38.65 -0.68
C ILE A 312 -5.00 37.98 0.70
N ALA A 313 -6.07 38.29 1.44
CA ALA A 313 -6.32 37.64 2.73
C ALA A 313 -6.70 36.17 2.52
N LEU A 314 -6.06 35.29 3.27
CA LEU A 314 -6.26 33.84 3.24
C LEU A 314 -7.50 33.47 4.08
N SER A 315 -8.19 32.41 3.71
CA SER A 315 -9.27 31.84 4.52
C SER A 315 -8.78 30.78 5.49
N ALA A 316 -7.75 30.01 5.12
CA ALA A 316 -7.03 29.06 5.96
C ALA A 316 -5.72 28.67 5.30
N GLY A 317 -4.83 28.00 6.03
CA GLY A 317 -3.58 27.44 5.48
C GLY A 317 -2.93 26.50 6.47
N GLY A 318 -3.10 25.19 6.29
CA GLY A 318 -2.56 24.16 7.17
C GLY A 318 -2.81 24.44 8.66
N SER A 319 -1.87 24.07 9.51
CA SER A 319 -1.95 24.34 10.96
C SER A 319 -1.45 25.72 11.39
N THR A 320 -0.89 26.52 10.47
CA THR A 320 -0.11 27.73 10.81
C THR A 320 -0.76 29.05 10.34
N VAL A 321 -1.78 29.00 9.50
CA VAL A 321 -2.41 30.18 8.92
C VAL A 321 -3.84 30.35 9.43
N SER A 322 -4.13 31.53 9.92
CA SER A 322 -5.48 31.93 10.38
C SER A 322 -6.24 32.72 9.29
N ALA A 323 -7.55 32.72 9.38
CA ALA A 323 -8.36 33.53 8.48
C ALA A 323 -8.01 35.00 8.61
N GLY A 324 -7.71 35.64 7.48
CA GLY A 324 -7.31 37.06 7.41
C GLY A 324 -5.80 37.28 7.31
N ASP A 325 -4.98 36.27 7.53
CA ASP A 325 -3.53 36.34 7.27
C ASP A 325 -3.27 36.61 5.79
N THR A 326 -2.20 37.31 5.49
CA THR A 326 -1.79 37.62 4.10
C THR A 326 -0.62 36.80 3.62
N ASN A 327 -0.04 35.98 4.48
CA ASN A 327 1.09 35.10 4.19
C ASN A 327 0.79 33.68 4.66
N ALA A 328 0.98 32.72 3.78
CA ALA A 328 1.06 31.30 4.15
C ALA A 328 2.50 30.94 4.51
N THR A 329 2.66 29.97 5.40
CA THR A 329 3.96 29.37 5.70
C THR A 329 4.20 28.19 4.79
N ALA A 330 5.34 28.18 4.12
CA ALA A 330 5.77 27.04 3.30
C ALA A 330 6.93 26.34 4.01
N SER A 331 6.73 25.07 4.30
CA SER A 331 7.68 24.26 5.04
C SER A 331 8.57 23.44 4.11
N TYR A 332 9.78 23.16 4.60
CA TYR A 332 10.73 22.29 3.92
C TYR A 332 10.19 20.86 3.78
N VAL A 333 10.27 20.30 2.59
CA VAL A 333 9.83 18.91 2.31
C VAL A 333 11.03 17.96 2.20
N SER A 334 12.00 18.34 1.35
CA SER A 334 13.22 17.58 1.10
C SER A 334 14.24 18.51 0.44
N PRO A 335 15.47 18.08 0.12
CA PRO A 335 16.42 18.98 -0.56
C PRO A 335 15.88 19.55 -1.86
N GLY A 336 15.54 20.85 -1.84
CA GLY A 336 15.06 21.63 -2.98
C GLY A 336 13.58 22.02 -2.94
N PRO A 337 12.61 21.12 -2.69
CA PRO A 337 11.19 21.49 -2.59
C PRO A 337 10.78 22.00 -1.22
N TYR A 338 9.90 23.02 -1.28
CA TYR A 338 9.14 23.59 -0.17
C TYR A 338 7.66 23.55 -0.54
N SER A 339 6.77 23.34 0.41
CA SER A 339 5.32 23.28 0.17
C SER A 339 4.54 24.14 1.14
N CYS A 340 3.45 24.72 0.66
CA CYS A 340 2.45 25.36 1.51
C CYS A 340 1.05 24.83 1.18
N GLU A 341 0.21 24.79 2.20
CA GLU A 341 -1.21 24.49 2.08
C GLU A 341 -2.00 25.78 2.32
N VAL A 342 -2.92 26.11 1.42
CA VAL A 342 -3.64 27.35 1.47
C VAL A 342 -5.07 27.22 0.96
N ALA A 343 -5.96 28.00 1.56
CA ALA A 343 -7.32 28.15 1.10
C ALA A 343 -7.64 29.65 0.89
N LEU A 344 -8.26 29.93 -0.24
CA LEU A 344 -8.75 31.27 -0.59
C LEU A 344 -10.27 31.24 -0.73
N THR A 345 -10.92 32.31 -0.33
CA THR A 345 -12.36 32.50 -0.53
C THR A 345 -12.59 33.22 -1.86
N ALA A 346 -13.56 32.75 -2.64
CA ALA A 346 -13.97 33.42 -3.86
C ALA A 346 -14.38 34.87 -3.56
N ALA A 347 -13.67 35.81 -4.16
CA ALA A 347 -14.13 37.18 -4.21
C ALA A 347 -15.37 37.28 -5.13
N SER A 348 -16.26 38.25 -4.88
CA SER A 348 -17.47 38.48 -5.68
C SER A 348 -17.19 38.93 -7.12
N THR A 349 -15.96 39.14 -7.49
CA THR A 349 -15.49 39.52 -8.82
C THR A 349 -14.86 38.31 -9.53
N ALA A 350 -15.12 38.23 -10.83
CA ALA A 350 -14.72 37.12 -11.72
C ALA A 350 -13.33 36.54 -11.46
N LEU A 351 -13.22 35.23 -11.70
CA LEU A 351 -11.99 34.45 -11.71
C LEU A 351 -10.84 35.22 -12.37
N GLN A 352 -9.90 35.67 -11.56
CA GLN A 352 -8.72 36.39 -12.03
C GLN A 352 -7.49 35.55 -11.81
N GLU A 353 -6.46 35.79 -12.62
CA GLU A 353 -5.14 35.21 -12.38
C GLU A 353 -4.64 35.66 -11.01
N ILE A 354 -4.15 34.69 -10.23
CA ILE A 354 -3.53 34.92 -8.92
C ILE A 354 -2.06 34.57 -9.04
N HIS A 355 -1.20 35.41 -8.45
CA HIS A 355 0.23 35.14 -8.32
C HIS A 355 0.57 34.70 -6.92
N ASP A 356 1.33 33.61 -6.79
CA ASP A 356 1.96 33.15 -5.56
C ASP A 356 3.42 33.60 -5.51
N VAL A 357 3.74 34.45 -4.56
CA VAL A 357 5.08 35.03 -4.36
C VAL A 357 5.74 34.37 -3.16
N TRP A 358 6.83 33.66 -3.41
CA TRP A 358 7.61 32.95 -2.41
C TRP A 358 8.81 33.79 -1.98
N HIS A 359 8.87 34.13 -0.69
CA HIS A 359 9.89 35.06 -0.18
C HIS A 359 10.31 34.72 1.26
N SER A 360 11.44 35.28 1.68
CA SER A 360 11.90 35.25 3.06
C SER A 360 12.75 36.48 3.34
N GLY A 361 12.52 37.15 4.49
CA GLY A 361 13.31 38.29 4.91
C GLY A 361 13.32 39.47 3.92
N GLY A 362 12.26 39.62 3.12
CA GLY A 362 12.15 40.68 2.10
C GLY A 362 12.83 40.33 0.76
N VAL A 363 13.35 39.11 0.62
CA VAL A 363 13.93 38.58 -0.63
C VAL A 363 12.91 37.66 -1.30
N GLU A 364 12.54 37.96 -2.52
CA GLU A 364 11.70 37.12 -3.37
C GLU A 364 12.56 36.08 -4.06
N PHE A 365 12.11 34.81 -4.05
CA PHE A 365 12.78 33.68 -4.71
C PHE A 365 12.05 33.18 -5.94
N PHE A 366 10.71 33.29 -5.95
CA PHE A 366 9.90 32.80 -7.05
C PHE A 366 8.53 33.47 -7.05
N THR A 367 8.03 33.73 -8.24
CA THR A 367 6.65 34.15 -8.48
C THR A 367 6.03 33.23 -9.52
N GLY A 368 5.02 32.47 -9.11
CA GLY A 368 4.18 31.67 -9.99
C GLY A 368 2.86 32.37 -10.29
N SER A 369 2.05 31.75 -11.15
CA SER A 369 0.67 32.18 -11.39
C SER A 369 -0.24 31.00 -11.65
N PHE A 370 -1.52 31.14 -11.29
CA PHE A 370 -2.56 30.16 -11.51
C PHE A 370 -3.93 30.83 -11.63
N TYR A 371 -4.90 30.08 -12.17
CA TYR A 371 -6.27 30.53 -12.32
C TYR A 371 -7.15 29.68 -11.39
N PRO A 372 -7.63 30.26 -10.25
CA PRO A 372 -8.49 29.52 -9.34
C PRO A 372 -9.89 29.31 -9.92
N GLU A 373 -10.44 28.14 -9.64
CA GLU A 373 -11.77 27.75 -10.05
C GLU A 373 -12.73 27.71 -8.86
N LEU A 374 -14.01 27.84 -9.13
CA LEU A 374 -15.05 27.54 -8.15
C LEU A 374 -15.23 26.02 -8.09
N MET A 375 -15.32 25.49 -6.88
CA MET A 375 -15.67 24.07 -6.71
C MET A 375 -16.99 23.79 -7.43
N PRO A 376 -17.00 22.85 -8.39
CA PRO A 376 -18.17 22.63 -9.23
C PRO A 376 -19.37 22.24 -8.36
N THR A 377 -20.51 22.85 -8.66
CA THR A 377 -21.78 22.37 -8.15
C THR A 377 -21.99 20.98 -8.72
N TYR A 378 -22.33 20.02 -7.86
CA TYR A 378 -22.72 18.70 -8.31
C TYR A 378 -24.02 18.87 -9.11
N ASP A 379 -23.87 19.17 -10.39
CA ASP A 379 -24.94 19.11 -11.33
C ASP A 379 -24.88 17.71 -11.94
N SER A 380 -25.99 16.99 -11.96
CA SER A 380 -26.10 15.67 -12.55
C SER A 380 -25.92 15.67 -14.08
N ALA A 381 -25.62 16.83 -14.65
CA ALA A 381 -25.20 16.95 -16.04
C ALA A 381 -23.83 16.28 -16.22
N PRO A 382 -23.69 15.35 -17.14
CA PRO A 382 -22.42 14.70 -17.41
C PRO A 382 -21.38 15.77 -17.79
N THR A 383 -20.28 15.81 -17.09
CA THR A 383 -19.13 16.65 -17.44
C THR A 383 -18.59 16.16 -18.78
N PHE A 384 -18.90 16.87 -19.85
CA PHE A 384 -18.44 16.50 -21.18
C PHE A 384 -16.92 16.71 -21.27
N ASN A 385 -16.18 15.64 -21.10
CA ASN A 385 -14.74 15.64 -21.21
C ASN A 385 -14.40 15.55 -22.73
N ARG A 386 -14.17 16.69 -23.38
CA ARG A 386 -14.01 16.77 -24.81
C ARG A 386 -12.54 16.86 -25.20
N ILE A 387 -12.15 16.11 -26.22
CA ILE A 387 -10.87 16.30 -26.90
C ILE A 387 -11.10 17.11 -28.15
N THR A 388 -10.40 18.23 -28.26
CA THR A 388 -10.43 19.12 -29.42
C THR A 388 -9.11 19.06 -30.18
N SER A 389 -9.17 18.91 -31.49
CA SER A 389 -7.99 18.97 -32.35
C SER A 389 -8.20 19.89 -33.54
N CYS A 390 -7.26 20.79 -33.82
CA CYS A 390 -7.25 21.59 -35.04
C CYS A 390 -6.63 20.79 -36.19
N LYS A 391 -7.40 20.54 -37.25
CA LYS A 391 -6.99 19.63 -38.34
C LYS A 391 -6.22 20.26 -39.47
N ASN A 392 -6.26 21.58 -39.57
CA ASN A 392 -5.68 22.33 -40.71
C ASN A 392 -4.78 23.49 -40.29
N LEU A 393 -4.10 23.35 -39.14
CA LEU A 393 -3.13 24.33 -38.67
C LEU A 393 -1.91 24.31 -39.60
N LYS A 394 -1.51 25.48 -40.09
CA LYS A 394 -0.28 25.68 -40.89
C LYS A 394 0.83 26.26 -40.01
N ASN A 395 2.06 25.95 -40.33
CA ASN A 395 3.23 26.47 -39.61
C ASN A 395 3.49 27.95 -39.87
N LYS A 396 2.95 28.52 -40.96
CA LYS A 396 3.09 29.93 -41.32
C LYS A 396 1.84 30.41 -42.03
N TYR A 397 1.45 31.64 -41.76
CA TYR A 397 0.40 32.41 -42.44
C TYR A 397 0.93 33.73 -42.86
N SER A 398 0.50 34.21 -44.03
CA SER A 398 0.77 35.58 -44.47
C SER A 398 -0.20 36.56 -43.81
N VAL A 399 0.23 37.84 -43.68
CA VAL A 399 -0.65 38.88 -43.13
C VAL A 399 -1.92 39.09 -43.97
N GLN A 400 -1.86 38.71 -45.24
CA GLN A 400 -2.99 38.84 -46.17
C GLN A 400 -3.86 37.56 -46.25
N ASP A 401 -3.46 36.47 -45.56
CA ASP A 401 -4.21 35.24 -45.61
C ASP A 401 -5.47 35.31 -44.73
N THR A 402 -6.59 34.85 -45.25
CA THR A 402 -7.76 34.54 -44.46
C THR A 402 -7.64 33.12 -43.92
N ALA A 403 -7.33 32.96 -42.64
CA ALA A 403 -7.15 31.67 -42.02
C ALA A 403 -8.50 31.10 -41.59
N ARG A 404 -8.84 29.93 -42.08
CA ARG A 404 -10.02 29.15 -41.59
C ARG A 404 -9.51 27.97 -40.85
N PHE A 405 -9.79 27.89 -39.54
CA PHE A 405 -9.45 26.76 -38.70
C PHE A 405 -10.62 25.75 -38.64
N ARG A 406 -10.29 24.47 -38.71
CA ARG A 406 -11.23 23.39 -38.61
C ARG A 406 -10.91 22.59 -37.34
N PHE A 407 -11.86 22.57 -36.40
CA PHE A 407 -11.76 21.83 -35.18
C PHE A 407 -12.58 20.55 -35.27
N PHE A 408 -11.98 19.48 -34.79
CA PHE A 408 -12.66 18.20 -34.59
C PHE A 408 -12.81 18.00 -33.07
N VAL A 409 -14.02 17.75 -32.62
CA VAL A 409 -14.34 17.57 -31.19
C VAL A 409 -14.99 16.22 -31.01
N ARG A 410 -14.56 15.48 -30.00
CA ARG A 410 -15.15 14.20 -29.60
C ARG A 410 -15.13 14.05 -28.08
N ASP A 411 -15.97 13.16 -27.54
CA ASP A 411 -15.87 12.75 -26.13
C ASP A 411 -14.52 12.04 -25.91
N ARG A 412 -13.87 12.34 -24.78
CA ARG A 412 -12.60 11.73 -24.38
C ARG A 412 -12.74 10.23 -24.11
N ASN A 413 -13.86 9.83 -23.51
CA ASN A 413 -14.14 8.45 -23.11
C ASN A 413 -14.80 7.64 -24.22
N TRP A 414 -15.00 8.25 -25.43
CA TRP A 414 -15.55 7.52 -26.53
C TRP A 414 -14.64 6.36 -26.96
N SER A 415 -15.19 5.16 -26.91
CA SER A 415 -14.52 3.93 -27.34
C SER A 415 -15.26 3.38 -28.57
N PRO A 416 -14.56 3.17 -29.70
CA PRO A 416 -15.19 2.61 -30.90
C PRO A 416 -15.67 1.18 -30.62
N THR A 417 -16.90 0.90 -30.97
CA THR A 417 -17.45 -0.47 -30.99
C THR A 417 -17.24 -1.08 -32.38
N ILE A 418 -17.44 -2.39 -32.50
CA ILE A 418 -17.34 -3.08 -33.79
C ILE A 418 -18.30 -2.47 -34.82
N TYR A 419 -19.45 -1.97 -34.40
CA TYR A 419 -20.44 -1.31 -35.28
C TYR A 419 -19.97 0.07 -35.74
N THR A 420 -19.39 0.86 -34.87
CA THR A 420 -18.82 2.18 -35.19
C THR A 420 -17.61 2.06 -36.12
N VAL A 421 -16.77 1.04 -35.96
CA VAL A 421 -15.64 0.76 -36.84
C VAL A 421 -16.16 0.32 -38.22
N ALA A 422 -17.17 -0.54 -38.28
CA ALA A 422 -17.73 -1.05 -39.53
C ALA A 422 -18.44 0.02 -40.36
N THR A 423 -19.04 1.02 -39.74
CA THR A 423 -19.75 2.12 -40.45
C THR A 423 -18.82 3.26 -40.83
N ALA A 424 -17.55 3.27 -40.41
CA ALA A 424 -16.56 4.35 -40.57
C ALA A 424 -17.06 5.74 -40.09
N ASN A 425 -18.12 5.78 -39.30
CA ASN A 425 -18.65 7.01 -38.73
C ASN A 425 -17.93 7.33 -37.44
N ASN A 426 -17.08 8.35 -37.45
CA ASN A 426 -16.54 8.92 -36.25
C ASN A 426 -17.63 9.74 -35.54
N GLN A 427 -17.90 9.41 -34.29
CA GLN A 427 -18.79 10.22 -33.48
C GLN A 427 -18.14 11.58 -33.24
N THR A 428 -18.81 12.64 -33.70
CA THR A 428 -18.39 14.03 -33.51
C THR A 428 -19.46 14.76 -32.73
N ASP A 429 -19.02 15.60 -31.80
CA ASP A 429 -19.93 16.49 -31.08
C ASP A 429 -20.07 17.80 -31.84
N VAL A 430 -21.33 18.28 -31.99
CA VAL A 430 -21.63 19.61 -32.50
C VAL A 430 -21.60 20.55 -31.30
N ILE A 431 -20.73 21.54 -31.35
CA ILE A 431 -20.61 22.55 -30.31
C ILE A 431 -21.41 23.77 -30.72
N GLU A 432 -22.48 24.07 -29.98
CA GLU A 432 -23.38 25.18 -30.27
C GLU A 432 -22.78 26.54 -29.97
N SER A 433 -21.86 26.63 -29.01
CA SER A 433 -21.18 27.86 -28.63
C SER A 433 -19.71 27.57 -28.29
N ALA A 434 -18.81 28.31 -28.90
CA ALA A 434 -17.39 28.26 -28.62
C ALA A 434 -16.74 29.64 -28.75
N SER A 435 -15.71 29.88 -27.94
CA SER A 435 -14.87 31.06 -28.05
C SER A 435 -13.42 30.67 -28.26
N TYR A 436 -12.62 31.54 -28.87
CA TYR A 436 -11.19 31.33 -29.05
C TYR A 436 -10.43 32.61 -28.77
N GLY A 437 -9.21 32.47 -28.28
CA GLY A 437 -8.24 33.57 -28.13
C GLY A 437 -6.97 33.23 -28.89
N ILE A 438 -6.38 34.25 -29.52
CA ILE A 438 -5.05 34.15 -30.16
C ILE A 438 -4.12 35.07 -29.40
N TYR A 439 -3.08 34.52 -28.84
CA TYR A 439 -2.08 35.25 -28.07
C TYR A 439 -0.75 35.25 -28.85
N ARG A 440 -0.04 36.37 -28.78
CA ARG A 440 1.34 36.46 -29.28
C ARG A 440 2.27 36.00 -28.16
N VAL A 441 3.04 34.96 -28.41
CA VAL A 441 4.08 34.46 -27.50
C VAL A 441 5.40 35.19 -27.79
#